data_03d95e183e20804c8fdded5199571ad7
#
_entry.id   03d95e183e20804c8fdded5199571ad7
#
_cell.length_a   1.000
_cell.length_b   1.000
_cell.length_c   1.000
_cell.angle_alpha   90.00
_cell.angle_beta   90.00
_cell.angle_gamma   90.00
#
_symmetry.space_group_name_H-M   'P 1'
#
loop_
_entity.id
_entity.type
_entity.pdbx_description
1 polymer ?
#
loop_
_entity_poly.entity_id
_entity_poly.type
_entity_poly.pdbx_seq_one_letter_code
_entity_poly.pdbx_strand_id
1 'polypeptide(L)'
;MSFHALATGTLTADPQRRQGPKASFSTGTLRVDAGGGEIVFLSIIAFGETAEQLLEFAAREAISVSGRARPTSWTNGSGEECRGLSVTVEQIASLKSRAKATDRPAYLKNSNKDPPRQRHSYPKHRLARDPVPDLPADSVDDLYAEIIT
;
A
#
# COMPACT_ATOMS: atom_id res chain seq x y z
N MET A 1 10.02 -13.94 18.15
CA MET A 1 10.44 -12.90 17.21
C MET A 1 9.22 -12.17 16.70
N SER A 2 9.22 -10.86 16.66
CA SER A 2 8.15 -10.06 16.07
C SER A 2 8.77 -9.03 15.10
N PHE A 3 8.05 -8.70 14.06
CA PHE A 3 8.46 -7.68 13.09
C PHE A 3 7.28 -6.74 12.82
N HIS A 4 7.56 -5.57 12.30
CA HIS A 4 6.51 -4.63 11.87
C HIS A 4 6.05 -5.00 10.47
N ALA A 5 4.74 -5.06 10.28
CA ALA A 5 4.12 -5.33 8.99
C ALA A 5 3.10 -4.26 8.64
N LEU A 6 3.00 -3.96 7.35
CA LEU A 6 1.92 -3.24 6.72
C LEU A 6 1.21 -4.22 5.79
N ALA A 7 -0.07 -4.41 5.98
CA ALA A 7 -0.87 -5.30 5.15
C ALA A 7 -2.13 -4.61 4.66
N THR A 8 -2.47 -4.85 3.41
CA THR A 8 -3.67 -4.36 2.76
C THR A 8 -4.49 -5.54 2.29
N GLY A 9 -5.77 -5.54 2.62
CA GLY A 9 -6.63 -6.65 2.24
C GLY A 9 -8.10 -6.38 2.52
N THR A 10 -8.90 -7.42 2.47
CA THR A 10 -10.34 -7.37 2.67
C THR A 10 -10.73 -8.17 3.91
N LEU A 11 -11.56 -7.60 4.77
CA LEU A 11 -12.11 -8.31 5.92
C LEU A 11 -12.98 -9.49 5.45
N THR A 12 -12.74 -10.67 6.02
CA THR A 12 -13.51 -11.87 5.66
C THR A 12 -14.87 -11.91 6.34
N ALA A 13 -14.97 -11.32 7.53
CA ALA A 13 -16.17 -11.23 8.35
C ALA A 13 -16.16 -9.94 9.17
N ASP A 14 -17.29 -9.60 9.79
CA ASP A 14 -17.36 -8.46 10.70
C ASP A 14 -16.40 -8.64 11.87
N PRO A 15 -15.64 -7.62 12.23
CA PRO A 15 -14.77 -7.67 13.40
C PRO A 15 -15.57 -7.91 14.68
N GLN A 16 -14.99 -8.67 15.58
CA GLN A 16 -15.66 -9.05 16.82
C GLN A 16 -14.96 -8.45 18.03
N ARG A 17 -15.75 -7.85 18.92
CA ARG A 17 -15.26 -7.48 20.25
C ARG A 17 -15.08 -8.73 21.11
N ARG A 18 -13.95 -8.80 21.78
CA ARG A 18 -13.62 -9.86 22.74
C ARG A 18 -13.26 -9.25 24.07
N GLN A 19 -13.59 -9.96 25.13
CA GLN A 19 -13.21 -9.58 26.50
C GLN A 19 -11.99 -10.36 26.93
N GLY A 20 -10.90 -9.65 27.22
CA GLY A 20 -9.71 -10.23 27.81
C GLY A 20 -9.67 -10.02 29.33
N PRO A 21 -8.70 -10.61 30.03
CA PRO A 21 -8.60 -10.53 31.48
C PRO A 21 -8.26 -9.12 31.99
N LYS A 22 -7.66 -8.27 31.17
CA LYS A 22 -7.25 -6.91 31.53
C LYS A 22 -8.02 -5.81 30.80
N ALA A 23 -8.43 -6.07 29.55
CA ALA A 23 -9.11 -5.09 28.71
C ALA A 23 -9.87 -5.80 27.58
N SER A 24 -10.87 -5.11 27.04
CA SER A 24 -11.51 -5.53 25.80
C SER A 24 -10.58 -5.29 24.60
N PHE A 25 -10.69 -6.15 23.60
CA PHE A 25 -9.97 -6.04 22.35
C PHE A 25 -10.88 -6.47 21.19
N SER A 26 -10.52 -6.11 20.00
CA SER A 26 -11.25 -6.52 18.79
C SER A 26 -10.40 -7.44 17.93
N THR A 27 -11.04 -8.41 17.31
CA THR A 27 -10.39 -9.37 16.41
C THR A 27 -11.08 -9.38 15.07
N GLY A 28 -10.31 -9.66 14.03
CA GLY A 28 -10.79 -9.86 12.68
C GLY A 28 -9.85 -10.75 11.87
N THR A 29 -10.26 -11.11 10.69
CA THR A 29 -9.43 -11.83 9.73
C THR A 29 -9.39 -11.05 8.42
N LEU A 30 -8.18 -10.77 7.96
CA LEU A 30 -7.92 -10.06 6.72
C LEU A 30 -7.47 -11.06 5.66
N ARG A 31 -8.14 -11.03 4.51
CA ARG A 31 -7.73 -11.76 3.31
C ARG A 31 -6.85 -10.85 2.49
N VAL A 32 -5.61 -11.24 2.33
CA VAL A 32 -4.58 -10.48 1.59
C VAL A 32 -4.20 -11.25 0.33
N ASP A 33 -4.14 -10.57 -0.80
CA ASP A 33 -3.56 -11.09 -2.02
C ASP A 33 -2.05 -10.85 -1.98
N ALA A 34 -1.28 -11.93 -1.89
CA ALA A 34 0.18 -11.88 -1.84
C ALA A 34 0.81 -11.79 -3.23
N GLY A 35 -0.01 -11.75 -4.28
CA GLY A 35 0.45 -11.79 -5.67
C GLY A 35 0.54 -13.20 -6.23
N GLY A 36 0.59 -13.32 -7.54
CA GLY A 36 0.67 -14.63 -8.21
C GLY A 36 -0.56 -15.53 -8.02
N GLY A 37 -1.67 -15.00 -7.47
CA GLY A 37 -2.86 -15.78 -7.14
C GLY A 37 -2.83 -16.43 -5.75
N GLU A 38 -1.78 -16.18 -4.97
CA GLU A 38 -1.67 -16.66 -3.60
C GLU A 38 -2.45 -15.77 -2.64
N ILE A 39 -3.26 -16.39 -1.78
CA ILE A 39 -4.07 -15.72 -0.76
C ILE A 39 -3.51 -16.07 0.61
N VAL A 40 -3.25 -15.04 1.40
CA VAL A 40 -2.80 -15.17 2.79
C VAL A 40 -3.89 -14.63 3.72
N PHE A 41 -4.18 -15.39 4.77
CA PHE A 41 -5.08 -14.94 5.83
C PHE A 41 -4.27 -14.43 7.02
N LEU A 42 -4.56 -13.17 7.41
CA LEU A 42 -3.97 -12.55 8.58
C LEU A 42 -5.01 -12.48 9.69
N SER A 43 -4.67 -12.98 10.88
CA SER A 43 -5.43 -12.69 12.09
C SER A 43 -5.03 -11.31 12.60
N ILE A 44 -5.97 -10.41 12.77
CA ILE A 44 -5.72 -9.07 13.29
C ILE A 44 -6.33 -8.92 14.67
N ILE A 45 -5.58 -8.28 15.57
CA ILE A 45 -5.97 -8.02 16.95
C ILE A 45 -5.70 -6.54 17.23
N ALA A 46 -6.71 -5.83 17.69
CA ALA A 46 -6.60 -4.41 18.01
C ALA A 46 -7.00 -4.14 19.46
N PHE A 47 -6.34 -3.20 20.09
CA PHE A 47 -6.57 -2.79 21.48
C PHE A 47 -6.91 -1.30 21.56
N GLY A 48 -7.59 -0.90 22.63
CA GLY A 48 -7.89 0.50 22.91
C GLY A 48 -8.69 1.18 21.80
N GLU A 49 -8.28 2.37 21.40
CA GLU A 49 -8.92 3.16 20.36
C GLU A 49 -8.92 2.45 18.99
N THR A 50 -7.84 1.79 18.65
CA THR A 50 -7.73 1.01 17.43
C THR A 50 -8.75 -0.14 17.37
N ALA A 51 -9.11 -0.71 18.54
CA ALA A 51 -10.15 -1.73 18.61
C ALA A 51 -11.54 -1.17 18.28
N GLU A 52 -11.85 0.04 18.72
CA GLU A 52 -13.10 0.71 18.37
C GLU A 52 -13.14 1.05 16.89
N GLN A 53 -12.04 1.59 16.35
CA GLN A 53 -11.93 1.85 14.91
C GLN A 53 -12.12 0.59 14.06
N LEU A 54 -11.57 -0.54 14.51
CA LEU A 54 -11.73 -1.81 13.79
C LEU A 54 -13.19 -2.24 13.72
N LEU A 55 -13.98 -2.00 14.77
CA LEU A 55 -15.39 -2.36 14.83
C LEU A 55 -16.30 -1.50 13.94
N GLU A 56 -15.80 -0.36 13.45
CA GLU A 56 -16.51 0.49 12.48
C GLU A 56 -16.53 -0.11 11.06
N PHE A 57 -15.67 -1.08 10.80
CA PHE A 57 -15.57 -1.73 9.50
C PHE A 57 -16.48 -2.97 9.44
N ALA A 58 -17.02 -3.23 8.26
CA ALA A 58 -17.87 -4.38 7.98
C ALA A 58 -17.14 -5.48 7.19
N ALA A 59 -17.73 -6.65 7.16
CA ALA A 59 -17.28 -7.73 6.28
C ALA A 59 -17.16 -7.26 4.82
N ARG A 60 -16.15 -7.77 4.11
CA ARG A 60 -15.81 -7.43 2.72
C ARG A 60 -15.30 -6.00 2.52
N GLU A 61 -15.08 -5.26 3.58
CA GLU A 61 -14.48 -3.95 3.48
C GLU A 61 -12.96 -4.06 3.31
N ALA A 62 -12.40 -3.24 2.40
CA ALA A 62 -10.97 -3.18 2.16
C ALA A 62 -10.32 -2.20 3.13
N ILE A 63 -9.33 -2.68 3.87
CA ILE A 63 -8.58 -1.90 4.86
C ILE A 63 -7.09 -2.13 4.72
N SER A 64 -6.32 -1.18 5.20
CA SER A 64 -4.88 -1.31 5.42
C SER A 64 -4.60 -1.26 6.92
N VAL A 65 -3.80 -2.18 7.40
CA VAL A 65 -3.41 -2.27 8.80
C VAL A 65 -1.90 -2.27 8.93
N SER A 66 -1.40 -1.58 9.93
CA SER A 66 0.01 -1.65 10.31
C SER A 66 0.16 -2.02 11.78
N GLY A 67 1.20 -2.77 12.10
CA GLY A 67 1.45 -3.18 13.48
C GLY A 67 2.47 -4.29 13.59
N ARG A 68 2.58 -4.85 14.79
CA ARG A 68 3.51 -5.95 15.07
C ARG A 68 2.95 -7.27 14.60
N ALA A 69 3.69 -7.93 13.72
CA ALA A 69 3.35 -9.24 13.21
C ALA A 69 4.14 -10.35 13.90
N ARG A 70 3.47 -11.48 14.09
CA ARG A 70 4.07 -12.72 14.56
C ARG A 70 3.59 -13.88 13.70
N PRO A 71 4.46 -14.82 13.33
CA PRO A 71 4.02 -16.07 12.74
C PRO A 71 3.08 -16.81 13.71
N THR A 72 2.05 -17.41 13.17
CA THR A 72 1.11 -18.25 13.91
C THR A 72 0.80 -19.49 13.10
N SER A 73 0.46 -20.57 13.76
CA SER A 73 -0.09 -21.76 13.11
C SER A 73 -1.38 -22.17 13.80
N TRP A 74 -2.27 -22.77 13.04
CA TRP A 74 -3.50 -23.37 13.55
C TRP A 74 -3.84 -24.62 12.75
N THR A 75 -4.61 -25.50 13.34
CA THR A 75 -5.13 -26.67 12.65
C THR A 75 -6.51 -26.35 12.08
N ASN A 76 -6.70 -26.58 10.78
CA ASN A 76 -8.00 -26.43 10.14
C ASN A 76 -8.95 -27.58 10.52
N GLY A 77 -10.20 -27.48 10.11
CA GLY A 77 -11.21 -28.53 10.36
C GLY A 77 -10.89 -29.89 9.73
N SER A 78 -9.97 -29.94 8.78
CA SER A 78 -9.47 -31.17 8.13
C SER A 78 -8.26 -31.79 8.83
N GLY A 79 -7.77 -31.19 9.93
CA GLY A 79 -6.60 -31.67 10.66
C GLY A 79 -5.25 -31.21 10.09
N GLU A 80 -5.23 -30.35 9.07
CA GLU A 80 -4.01 -29.84 8.47
C GLU A 80 -3.48 -28.62 9.24
N GLU A 81 -2.16 -28.56 9.42
CA GLU A 81 -1.52 -27.38 9.99
C GLU A 81 -1.46 -26.25 8.96
N CYS A 82 -2.18 -25.17 9.24
CA CYS A 82 -2.15 -23.94 8.47
C CYS A 82 -1.19 -22.95 9.11
N ARG A 83 -0.40 -22.28 8.31
CA ARG A 83 0.50 -21.22 8.75
C ARG A 83 -0.03 -19.87 8.31
N GLY A 84 0.12 -18.87 9.17
CA GLY A 84 -0.30 -17.51 8.86
C GLY A 84 0.43 -16.50 9.74
N LEU A 85 -0.09 -15.30 9.75
CA LEU A 85 0.41 -14.21 10.55
C LEU A 85 -0.68 -13.69 11.48
N SER A 86 -0.32 -13.36 12.69
CA SER A 86 -1.12 -12.59 13.63
C SER A 86 -0.52 -11.19 13.75
N VAL A 87 -1.33 -10.18 13.52
CA VAL A 87 -0.91 -8.76 13.57
C VAL A 87 -1.60 -8.08 14.73
N THR A 88 -0.81 -7.58 15.67
CA THR A 88 -1.30 -6.63 16.67
C THR A 88 -1.31 -5.25 16.04
N VAL A 89 -2.51 -4.78 15.74
CA VAL A 89 -2.72 -3.56 14.94
C VAL A 89 -2.46 -2.32 15.78
N GLU A 90 -1.67 -1.42 15.26
CA GLU A 90 -1.37 -0.11 15.83
C GLU A 90 -2.07 1.01 15.06
N GLN A 91 -2.27 0.83 13.75
CA GLN A 91 -2.95 1.80 12.89
C GLN A 91 -3.82 1.08 11.86
N ILE A 92 -4.97 1.70 11.56
CA ILE A 92 -5.91 1.23 10.54
C ILE A 92 -6.23 2.38 9.60
N ALA A 93 -6.31 2.08 8.30
CA ALA A 93 -6.78 3.01 7.29
C ALA A 93 -7.84 2.33 6.41
N SER A 94 -8.94 3.03 6.17
CA SER A 94 -9.93 2.61 5.17
C SER A 94 -9.37 2.83 3.77
N LEU A 95 -9.52 1.85 2.90
CA LEU A 95 -9.22 1.97 1.47
C LEU A 95 -10.44 2.44 0.66
N LYS A 96 -11.58 2.65 1.28
CA LYS A 96 -12.66 3.37 0.63
C LYS A 96 -12.13 4.73 0.25
N SER A 97 -12.01 4.96 -1.05
CA SER A 97 -11.68 6.27 -1.60
C SER A 97 -12.52 7.31 -0.86
N ARG A 98 -11.87 8.22 -0.16
CA ARG A 98 -12.52 9.36 0.45
C ARG A 98 -13.11 10.22 -0.67
N ALA A 99 -14.31 9.87 -1.11
CA ALA A 99 -15.14 10.73 -1.94
C ALA A 99 -15.63 11.99 -1.18
N LYS A 100 -14.97 12.35 -0.07
CA LYS A 100 -15.22 13.55 0.72
C LYS A 100 -13.91 14.24 1.11
N ALA A 101 -13.11 14.60 0.13
CA ALA A 101 -12.18 15.70 0.33
C ALA A 101 -12.94 17.03 0.10
N THR A 102 -13.98 17.30 0.88
CA THR A 102 -14.71 18.58 0.85
C THR A 102 -14.15 19.58 1.84
N ASP A 103 -13.02 19.27 2.47
CA ASP A 103 -12.29 20.22 3.30
C ASP A 103 -10.92 20.56 2.69
N ARG A 104 -10.97 21.14 1.48
CA ARG A 104 -9.86 21.99 1.06
C ARG A 104 -9.95 23.27 1.89
N PRO A 105 -8.90 23.58 2.67
CA PRO A 105 -8.87 24.84 3.40
C PRO A 105 -9.21 26.00 2.49
N ALA A 106 -10.02 26.94 2.95
CA ALA A 106 -10.56 28.06 2.17
C ALA A 106 -9.49 28.93 1.47
N TYR A 107 -8.24 28.88 1.92
CA TYR A 107 -7.12 29.61 1.32
C TYR A 107 -6.68 29.07 -0.06
N LEU A 108 -7.06 27.84 -0.43
CA LEU A 108 -6.75 27.28 -1.75
C LEU A 108 -7.83 27.55 -2.81
N LYS A 109 -8.94 28.23 -2.43
CA LYS A 109 -10.01 28.57 -3.37
C LYS A 109 -9.73 29.81 -4.23
N ASN A 110 -8.66 30.56 -3.96
CA ASN A 110 -8.39 31.83 -4.63
C ASN A 110 -7.19 31.82 -5.59
N SER A 111 -6.62 30.67 -5.92
CA SER A 111 -5.49 30.60 -6.86
C SER A 111 -5.89 30.41 -8.34
N ASN A 112 -7.17 30.55 -8.68
CA ASN A 112 -7.63 30.53 -10.08
C ASN A 112 -7.77 31.95 -10.69
N LYS A 113 -6.91 32.90 -10.29
CA LYS A 113 -6.55 33.99 -11.16
C LYS A 113 -5.23 33.60 -11.83
N ASP A 114 -5.34 32.84 -12.91
CA ASP A 114 -4.24 32.74 -13.85
C ASP A 114 -3.83 34.16 -14.27
N PRO A 115 -2.59 34.56 -14.03
CA PRO A 115 -2.09 35.78 -14.64
C PRO A 115 -2.19 35.60 -16.17
N PRO A 116 -2.52 36.63 -16.92
CA PRO A 116 -2.64 36.54 -18.37
C PRO A 116 -1.33 35.96 -18.90
N ARG A 117 -1.40 34.82 -19.57
CA ARG A 117 -0.26 34.19 -20.24
C ARG A 117 0.33 35.18 -21.20
N GLN A 118 1.40 35.87 -20.83
CA GLN A 118 2.26 36.54 -21.76
C GLN A 118 2.77 35.49 -22.72
N ARG A 119 2.29 35.55 -23.95
CA ARG A 119 2.87 34.79 -25.05
C ARG A 119 4.29 35.32 -25.24
N HIS A 120 5.25 34.69 -24.59
CA HIS A 120 6.63 34.81 -24.99
C HIS A 120 6.75 34.12 -26.34
N SER A 121 6.75 34.95 -27.38
CA SER A 121 7.19 34.55 -28.71
C SER A 121 8.68 34.22 -28.60
N TYR A 122 9.01 32.97 -28.46
CA TYR A 122 10.39 32.51 -28.62
C TYR A 122 10.78 32.79 -30.06
N PRO A 123 11.89 33.53 -30.31
CA PRO A 123 12.42 33.64 -31.64
C PRO A 123 12.74 32.25 -32.15
N LYS A 124 12.24 31.90 -33.31
CA LYS A 124 12.60 30.66 -34.01
C LYS A 124 14.07 30.75 -34.38
N HIS A 125 14.96 30.42 -33.45
CA HIS A 125 16.31 30.13 -33.83
C HIS A 125 16.27 28.83 -34.65
N ARG A 126 16.52 29.01 -35.93
CA ARG A 126 16.88 27.97 -36.86
C ARG A 126 18.13 27.31 -36.27
N LEU A 127 17.97 26.19 -35.58
CA LEU A 127 19.10 25.35 -35.21
C LEU A 127 19.71 24.90 -36.53
N ALA A 128 20.90 25.46 -36.84
CA ALA A 128 21.80 24.88 -37.82
C ALA A 128 22.04 23.44 -37.34
N ARG A 129 21.77 22.48 -38.20
CA ARG A 129 22.14 21.08 -37.94
C ARG A 129 23.66 21.05 -37.91
N ASP A 130 24.24 20.96 -36.78
CA ASP A 130 25.62 20.54 -36.64
C ASP A 130 25.71 19.12 -37.21
N PRO A 131 26.70 18.86 -38.10
CA PRO A 131 26.91 17.52 -38.64
C PRO A 131 27.26 16.60 -37.46
N VAL A 132 26.48 15.53 -37.30
CA VAL A 132 26.75 14.47 -36.34
C VAL A 132 28.10 13.88 -36.71
N PRO A 133 29.11 13.83 -35.81
CA PRO A 133 30.37 13.18 -36.10
C PRO A 133 30.08 11.68 -36.36
N ASP A 134 30.55 11.19 -37.50
CA ASP A 134 30.58 9.77 -37.83
C ASP A 134 31.36 9.02 -36.76
N LEU A 135 30.65 8.31 -35.88
CA LEU A 135 31.25 7.37 -34.96
C LEU A 135 31.56 6.10 -35.77
N PRO A 136 32.81 5.59 -35.73
CA PRO A 136 33.13 4.34 -36.37
C PRO A 136 32.31 3.19 -35.77
N ALA A 137 31.71 2.38 -36.63
CA ALA A 137 30.80 1.28 -36.28
C ALA A 137 31.45 0.08 -35.58
N ASP A 138 32.73 0.15 -35.21
CA ASP A 138 33.52 -1.01 -34.77
C ASP A 138 33.76 -1.11 -33.25
N SER A 139 33.06 -0.36 -32.44
CA SER A 139 33.35 -0.37 -30.97
C SER A 139 32.24 -0.92 -30.04
N VAL A 140 31.27 -1.63 -30.57
CA VAL A 140 30.20 -2.23 -29.74
C VAL A 140 30.35 -3.75 -29.53
N ASP A 141 31.24 -4.42 -30.23
CA ASP A 141 31.36 -5.88 -30.09
C ASP A 141 32.28 -6.35 -28.95
N ASP A 142 33.12 -5.49 -28.42
CA ASP A 142 34.05 -5.86 -27.34
C ASP A 142 33.53 -5.74 -25.92
N LEU A 143 32.33 -5.13 -25.71
CA LEU A 143 31.79 -4.96 -24.39
C LEU A 143 30.94 -6.13 -23.87
N TYR A 144 30.63 -7.10 -24.71
CA TYR A 144 29.83 -8.27 -24.32
C TYR A 144 30.61 -9.56 -24.14
N ALA A 145 31.91 -9.56 -24.41
CA ALA A 145 32.74 -10.78 -24.33
C ALA A 145 33.19 -11.14 -22.90
N GLU A 146 33.07 -10.25 -21.91
CA GLU A 146 33.56 -10.50 -20.55
C GLU A 146 32.49 -10.92 -19.52
N ILE A 147 31.22 -11.08 -19.92
CA ILE A 147 30.15 -11.44 -18.99
C ILE A 147 29.80 -12.94 -19.03
N ILE A 148 30.39 -13.73 -19.91
CA ILE A 148 30.15 -15.17 -19.99
C ILE A 148 31.48 -15.92 -19.87
N THR A 149 32.00 -15.95 -18.67
CA THR A 149 32.97 -16.99 -18.28
C THR A 149 32.76 -17.31 -16.82
#